data_093ab63128d04432a98e5e3fb151c4c7
#
_entry.id   093ab63128d04432a98e5e3fb151c4c7
#
_cell.length_a   1.000
_cell.length_b   1.000
_cell.length_c   1.000
_cell.angle_alpha   90.00
_cell.angle_beta   90.00
_cell.angle_gamma   90.00
#
_symmetry.space_group_name_H-M   'P 1'
#
loop_
_entity.id
_entity.type
_entity.pdbx_description
1 polymer ?
#
loop_
_entity_poly.entity_id
_entity_poly.type
_entity_poly.pdbx_seq_one_letter_code
_entity_poly.pdbx_strand_id
1 'polypeptide(L)'
;MNIIDLLRNNAEKYPSKIGFIDEETKITFQEMLNCVEEFSSSELFKNKNKTVGLILENSIQDIIAYLGIINSGKIVHIIPPNITKKNFINQINSSNPNFIVCSEKNRINFSNFDNKDITIHTNKEIISKSTIQRKIPNINKIAYLIYTSGTTSEPKGVPISQKMIEFTTKNIVKVLGYSKNDIDLTPLPLYHSFGLGCLHTSIYVGSTFVLLKNSNNLENVLNSLKKYNATTLAVVPATLTKFLKFENQYLHEKFLNIKLITTNSTSIPKETVNDFKQIIKNRKLATYYGLTEASRSTFMIFNENSKLDESVGKSAPGVKIKIKKLDKKLDVGEIVIQGKNVIKNYWKNPIADKNLENGWLQTNDIGYLDNDENLFLVGRNDDVINIGGEKVIPNEIEEIIKQIPEIEDVVAFGINNEIFGKTIKVNIIKKKNVKLDKIKILSYCLKNLEKFKIPSKIEFVEKIPKNEYGKVKRSMLK
;
A
#
# COMPACT_ATOMS: atom_id res chain seq x y z
N MET A 1 -23.32 2.83 -4.71
CA MET A 1 -22.88 3.38 -6.01
C MET A 1 -21.56 2.71 -6.36
N ASN A 2 -21.36 2.28 -7.60
CA ASN A 2 -20.08 1.68 -8.01
C ASN A 2 -19.17 2.77 -8.62
N ILE A 3 -17.90 2.41 -8.88
CA ILE A 3 -16.90 3.39 -9.36
C ILE A 3 -17.24 3.96 -10.75
N ILE A 4 -17.93 3.18 -11.59
CA ILE A 4 -18.34 3.64 -12.93
C ILE A 4 -19.50 4.62 -12.85
N ASP A 5 -20.46 4.41 -11.92
CA ASP A 5 -21.54 5.39 -11.69
C ASP A 5 -20.96 6.74 -11.23
N LEU A 6 -19.90 6.71 -10.40
CA LEU A 6 -19.20 7.92 -9.97
C LEU A 6 -18.53 8.64 -11.14
N LEU A 7 -17.88 7.89 -12.04
CA LEU A 7 -17.28 8.47 -13.25
C LEU A 7 -18.35 9.11 -14.15
N ARG A 8 -19.48 8.43 -14.37
CA ARG A 8 -20.62 8.98 -15.14
C ARG A 8 -21.15 10.27 -14.53
N ASN A 9 -21.38 10.29 -13.22
CA ASN A 9 -21.84 11.49 -12.52
C ASN A 9 -20.86 12.66 -12.67
N ASN A 10 -19.55 12.40 -12.70
CA ASN A 10 -18.57 13.46 -12.93
C ASN A 10 -18.54 13.92 -14.39
N ALA A 11 -18.68 13.01 -15.36
CA ALA A 11 -18.79 13.35 -16.77
C ALA A 11 -20.04 14.21 -17.06
N GLU A 12 -21.17 13.92 -16.42
CA GLU A 12 -22.37 14.72 -16.52
C GLU A 12 -22.23 16.09 -15.87
N LYS A 13 -21.65 16.17 -14.66
CA LYS A 13 -21.55 17.42 -13.89
C LYS A 13 -20.42 18.34 -14.34
N TYR A 14 -19.32 17.75 -14.82
CA TYR A 14 -18.08 18.45 -15.15
C TYR A 14 -17.49 17.93 -16.47
N PRO A 15 -18.22 17.94 -17.61
CA PRO A 15 -17.79 17.26 -18.83
C PRO A 15 -16.45 17.76 -19.38
N SER A 16 -16.21 19.07 -19.32
CA SER A 16 -14.99 19.72 -19.83
C SER A 16 -13.86 19.82 -18.82
N LYS A 17 -14.08 19.39 -17.55
CA LYS A 17 -13.04 19.42 -16.54
C LYS A 17 -11.98 18.35 -16.83
N ILE A 18 -10.70 18.75 -16.82
CA ILE A 18 -9.59 17.80 -16.85
C ILE A 18 -9.65 16.94 -15.59
N GLY A 19 -9.97 15.67 -15.76
CA GLY A 19 -10.12 14.70 -14.69
C GLY A 19 -8.83 13.92 -14.44
N PHE A 20 -8.04 13.66 -15.49
CA PHE A 20 -6.88 12.80 -15.41
C PHE A 20 -5.71 13.37 -16.22
N ILE A 21 -4.53 13.30 -15.63
CA ILE A 21 -3.28 13.77 -16.22
C ILE A 21 -2.21 12.70 -15.95
N ASP A 22 -1.48 12.30 -16.99
CA ASP A 22 -0.20 11.63 -16.85
C ASP A 22 0.92 12.46 -17.53
N GLU A 23 2.11 11.91 -17.65
CA GLU A 23 3.24 12.63 -18.23
C GLU A 23 3.04 12.97 -19.72
N GLU A 24 2.18 12.25 -20.43
CA GLU A 24 1.98 12.33 -21.88
C GLU A 24 0.62 12.89 -22.28
N THR A 25 -0.39 12.70 -21.43
CA THR A 25 -1.79 12.90 -21.79
C THR A 25 -2.57 13.67 -20.73
N LYS A 26 -3.55 14.46 -21.17
CA LYS A 26 -4.57 15.07 -20.30
C LYS A 26 -5.93 14.79 -20.92
N ILE A 27 -6.87 14.27 -20.14
CA ILE A 27 -8.24 14.04 -20.61
C ILE A 27 -9.27 14.50 -19.59
N THR A 28 -10.42 14.89 -20.12
CA THR A 28 -11.58 15.32 -19.34
C THR A 28 -12.32 14.11 -18.75
N PHE A 29 -13.25 14.36 -17.83
CA PHE A 29 -14.13 13.29 -17.33
C PHE A 29 -15.01 12.71 -18.46
N GLN A 30 -15.46 13.54 -19.42
CA GLN A 30 -16.27 13.06 -20.52
C GLN A 30 -15.46 12.18 -21.50
N GLU A 31 -14.24 12.58 -21.83
CA GLU A 31 -13.35 11.81 -22.69
C GLU A 31 -12.97 10.48 -22.02
N MET A 32 -12.66 10.49 -20.71
CA MET A 32 -12.40 9.27 -19.95
C MET A 32 -13.61 8.32 -20.01
N LEU A 33 -14.83 8.82 -19.80
CA LEU A 33 -16.03 7.99 -19.87
C LEU A 33 -16.22 7.40 -21.25
N ASN A 34 -16.05 8.18 -22.32
CA ASN A 34 -16.15 7.70 -23.70
C ASN A 34 -15.16 6.59 -23.98
N CYS A 35 -13.88 6.76 -23.60
CA CYS A 35 -12.85 5.73 -23.76
C CYS A 35 -13.16 4.45 -22.96
N VAL A 36 -13.67 4.60 -21.74
CA VAL A 36 -14.07 3.46 -20.88
C VAL A 36 -15.25 2.68 -21.51
N GLU A 37 -16.24 3.38 -22.04
CA GLU A 37 -17.40 2.77 -22.68
C GLU A 37 -17.00 2.07 -24.00
N GLU A 38 -16.15 2.70 -24.80
CA GLU A 38 -15.61 2.10 -26.02
C GLU A 38 -14.82 0.83 -25.69
N PHE A 39 -13.87 0.91 -24.76
CA PHE A 39 -13.08 -0.24 -24.33
C PHE A 39 -13.95 -1.40 -23.86
N SER A 40 -14.95 -1.12 -23.01
CA SER A 40 -15.85 -2.12 -22.44
C SER A 40 -16.78 -2.77 -23.44
N SER A 41 -16.98 -2.17 -24.62
CA SER A 41 -17.85 -2.68 -25.68
C SER A 41 -17.20 -3.77 -26.53
N SER A 42 -15.92 -4.08 -26.31
CA SER A 42 -15.19 -5.10 -27.08
C SER A 42 -15.84 -6.49 -26.97
N GLU A 43 -15.92 -7.18 -28.10
CA GLU A 43 -16.44 -8.56 -28.16
C GLU A 43 -15.67 -9.57 -27.29
N LEU A 44 -14.42 -9.28 -26.99
CA LEU A 44 -13.59 -10.10 -26.11
C LEU A 44 -14.19 -10.28 -24.72
N PHE A 45 -15.02 -9.32 -24.25
CA PHE A 45 -15.70 -9.42 -22.95
C PHE A 45 -16.96 -10.28 -22.96
N LYS A 46 -17.45 -10.74 -24.10
CA LYS A 46 -18.62 -11.65 -24.19
C LYS A 46 -18.37 -13.06 -23.65
N ASN A 47 -17.15 -13.39 -23.33
CA ASN A 47 -16.70 -14.66 -22.79
C ASN A 47 -17.31 -15.00 -21.40
N LYS A 48 -17.40 -16.31 -21.07
CA LYS A 48 -18.06 -16.79 -19.83
C LYS A 48 -17.24 -16.55 -18.55
N ASN A 49 -15.90 -16.52 -18.61
CA ASN A 49 -15.09 -16.33 -17.42
C ASN A 49 -15.30 -14.93 -16.81
N LYS A 50 -15.25 -14.87 -15.48
CA LYS A 50 -15.54 -13.63 -14.74
C LYS A 50 -14.35 -12.69 -14.62
N THR A 51 -13.12 -13.18 -14.78
CA THR A 51 -11.89 -12.43 -14.53
C THR A 51 -11.17 -12.10 -15.83
N VAL A 52 -10.53 -10.94 -15.87
CA VAL A 52 -9.62 -10.49 -16.92
C VAL A 52 -8.34 -10.00 -16.24
N GLY A 53 -7.18 -10.48 -16.70
CA GLY A 53 -5.89 -10.01 -16.21
C GLY A 53 -5.60 -8.61 -16.75
N LEU A 54 -5.00 -7.76 -15.93
CA LEU A 54 -4.50 -6.45 -16.33
C LEU A 54 -3.11 -6.25 -15.75
N ILE A 55 -2.10 -6.16 -16.64
CA ILE A 55 -0.77 -5.70 -16.24
C ILE A 55 -0.85 -4.19 -16.12
N LEU A 56 -0.94 -3.72 -14.87
CA LEU A 56 -1.30 -2.35 -14.54
C LEU A 56 -0.05 -1.52 -14.26
N GLU A 57 0.21 -0.54 -15.11
CA GLU A 57 1.24 0.48 -14.93
C GLU A 57 0.60 1.83 -14.54
N ASN A 58 1.40 2.88 -14.54
CA ASN A 58 0.95 4.23 -14.22
C ASN A 58 0.74 5.04 -15.52
N SER A 59 -0.38 4.81 -16.21
CA SER A 59 -0.78 5.56 -17.40
C SER A 59 -2.30 5.76 -17.46
N ILE A 60 -2.75 6.78 -18.21
CA ILE A 60 -4.18 7.00 -18.49
C ILE A 60 -4.76 5.80 -19.25
N GLN A 61 -4.00 5.18 -20.15
CA GLN A 61 -4.44 4.00 -20.90
C GLN A 61 -4.74 2.82 -19.96
N ASP A 62 -3.95 2.65 -18.91
CA ASP A 62 -4.18 1.59 -17.92
C ASP A 62 -5.38 1.90 -17.02
N ILE A 63 -5.64 3.19 -16.72
CA ILE A 63 -6.86 3.62 -16.02
C ILE A 63 -8.09 3.31 -16.88
N ILE A 64 -8.04 3.59 -18.19
CA ILE A 64 -9.11 3.26 -19.14
C ILE A 64 -9.36 1.75 -19.15
N ALA A 65 -8.29 0.93 -19.25
CA ALA A 65 -8.40 -0.52 -19.23
C ALA A 65 -9.00 -1.03 -17.90
N TYR A 66 -8.51 -0.52 -16.75
CA TYR A 66 -9.02 -0.88 -15.43
C TYR A 66 -10.53 -0.61 -15.30
N LEU A 67 -10.95 0.61 -15.62
CA LEU A 67 -12.36 1.01 -15.55
C LEU A 67 -13.20 0.32 -16.63
N GLY A 68 -12.66 0.12 -17.82
CA GLY A 68 -13.33 -0.57 -18.94
C GLY A 68 -13.61 -2.03 -18.65
N ILE A 69 -12.67 -2.75 -18.05
CA ILE A 69 -12.88 -4.14 -17.58
C ILE A 69 -14.00 -4.18 -16.53
N ILE A 70 -14.02 -3.26 -15.56
CA ILE A 70 -15.10 -3.16 -14.58
C ILE A 70 -16.43 -2.84 -15.26
N ASN A 71 -16.45 -1.89 -16.20
CA ASN A 71 -17.66 -1.50 -16.93
C ASN A 71 -18.21 -2.62 -17.81
N SER A 72 -17.35 -3.54 -18.29
CA SER A 72 -17.77 -4.74 -19.01
C SER A 72 -18.42 -5.82 -18.12
N GLY A 73 -18.52 -5.59 -16.79
CA GLY A 73 -19.06 -6.54 -15.82
C GLY A 73 -18.06 -7.62 -15.39
N LYS A 74 -16.78 -7.49 -15.75
CA LYS A 74 -15.72 -8.42 -15.37
C LYS A 74 -15.00 -7.97 -14.09
N ILE A 75 -14.25 -8.88 -13.51
CA ILE A 75 -13.38 -8.65 -12.36
C ILE A 75 -11.96 -8.45 -12.87
N VAL A 76 -11.33 -7.34 -12.49
CA VAL A 76 -9.92 -7.08 -12.86
C VAL A 76 -9.00 -7.92 -11.98
N HIS A 77 -8.20 -8.81 -12.54
CA HIS A 77 -7.05 -9.37 -11.85
C HIS A 77 -5.86 -8.46 -12.09
N ILE A 78 -5.46 -7.71 -11.08
CA ILE A 78 -4.36 -6.75 -11.15
C ILE A 78 -3.03 -7.49 -11.05
N ILE A 79 -2.18 -7.32 -12.06
CA ILE A 79 -0.88 -7.98 -12.18
C ILE A 79 0.20 -6.91 -12.18
N PRO A 80 1.17 -6.96 -11.23
CA PRO A 80 2.33 -6.06 -11.25
C PRO A 80 3.20 -6.28 -12.48
N PRO A 81 3.75 -5.24 -13.14
CA PRO A 81 4.60 -5.38 -14.33
C PRO A 81 5.95 -6.07 -14.06
N ASN A 82 6.40 -6.05 -12.82
CA ASN A 82 7.66 -6.66 -12.36
C ASN A 82 7.46 -8.04 -11.66
N ILE A 83 6.33 -8.69 -11.89
CA ILE A 83 6.03 -10.01 -11.31
C ILE A 83 7.00 -11.08 -11.82
N THR A 84 7.43 -11.99 -10.93
CA THR A 84 8.24 -13.15 -11.35
C THR A 84 7.38 -14.18 -12.09
N LYS A 85 8.01 -14.95 -13.03
CA LYS A 85 7.31 -16.00 -13.80
C LYS A 85 6.55 -16.97 -12.88
N LYS A 86 7.17 -17.43 -11.79
CA LYS A 86 6.53 -18.32 -10.82
C LYS A 86 5.25 -17.73 -10.21
N ASN A 87 5.33 -16.49 -9.73
CA ASN A 87 4.17 -15.83 -9.11
C ASN A 87 3.08 -15.53 -10.15
N PHE A 88 3.47 -15.16 -11.36
CA PHE A 88 2.53 -14.96 -12.46
C PHE A 88 1.72 -16.23 -12.73
N ILE A 89 2.39 -17.38 -12.93
CA ILE A 89 1.72 -18.67 -13.20
C ILE A 89 0.77 -19.02 -12.05
N ASN A 90 1.22 -18.89 -10.79
CA ASN A 90 0.40 -19.18 -9.62
C ASN A 90 -0.85 -18.29 -9.55
N GLN A 91 -0.71 -16.99 -9.82
CA GLN A 91 -1.83 -16.06 -9.81
C GLN A 91 -2.81 -16.33 -10.97
N ILE A 92 -2.30 -16.62 -12.16
CA ILE A 92 -3.12 -16.95 -13.32
C ILE A 92 -3.93 -18.23 -13.10
N ASN A 93 -3.31 -19.28 -12.57
CA ASN A 93 -4.00 -20.53 -12.25
C ASN A 93 -5.11 -20.33 -11.20
N SER A 94 -4.87 -19.48 -10.20
CA SER A 94 -5.85 -19.17 -9.16
C SER A 94 -7.01 -18.32 -9.69
N SER A 95 -6.73 -17.25 -10.42
CA SER A 95 -7.75 -16.31 -10.92
C SER A 95 -8.49 -16.83 -12.14
N ASN A 96 -7.82 -17.64 -12.97
CA ASN A 96 -8.31 -18.18 -14.23
C ASN A 96 -8.94 -17.10 -15.16
N PRO A 97 -8.16 -16.12 -15.62
CA PRO A 97 -8.67 -15.05 -16.48
C PRO A 97 -8.95 -15.56 -17.89
N ASN A 98 -9.86 -14.88 -18.60
CA ASN A 98 -10.12 -15.15 -20.02
C ASN A 98 -8.93 -14.84 -20.90
N PHE A 99 -8.35 -13.67 -20.66
CA PHE A 99 -7.20 -13.11 -21.36
C PHE A 99 -6.54 -12.07 -20.45
N ILE A 100 -5.40 -11.56 -20.89
CA ILE A 100 -4.65 -10.52 -20.19
C ILE A 100 -4.58 -9.29 -21.08
N VAL A 101 -4.77 -8.13 -20.49
CA VAL A 101 -4.58 -6.81 -21.11
C VAL A 101 -3.27 -6.20 -20.63
N CYS A 102 -2.52 -5.58 -21.52
CA CYS A 102 -1.27 -4.90 -21.18
C CYS A 102 -0.90 -3.82 -22.20
N SER A 103 0.13 -3.03 -21.87
CA SER A 103 0.81 -2.15 -22.84
C SER A 103 1.63 -2.97 -23.87
N GLU A 104 1.95 -2.36 -25.02
CA GLU A 104 2.80 -3.00 -26.04
C GLU A 104 4.16 -3.44 -25.49
N LYS A 105 4.75 -2.59 -24.65
CA LYS A 105 6.01 -2.89 -23.97
C LYS A 105 5.93 -4.15 -23.11
N ASN A 106 4.87 -4.29 -22.34
CA ASN A 106 4.69 -5.43 -21.45
C ASN A 106 4.34 -6.70 -22.23
N ARG A 107 3.67 -6.60 -23.36
CA ARG A 107 3.42 -7.77 -24.22
C ARG A 107 4.70 -8.53 -24.56
N ILE A 108 5.77 -7.80 -24.92
CA ILE A 108 7.08 -8.40 -25.22
C ILE A 108 7.65 -9.10 -23.98
N ASN A 109 7.57 -8.47 -22.83
CA ASN A 109 8.11 -9.02 -21.58
C ASN A 109 7.39 -10.30 -21.11
N PHE A 110 6.08 -10.37 -21.35
CA PHE A 110 5.23 -11.49 -20.91
C PHE A 110 5.01 -12.58 -21.96
N SER A 111 5.41 -12.37 -23.23
CA SER A 111 5.34 -13.38 -24.28
C SER A 111 6.13 -14.66 -23.97
N ASN A 112 7.18 -14.54 -23.14
CA ASN A 112 8.00 -15.66 -22.68
C ASN A 112 7.44 -16.40 -21.44
N PHE A 113 6.27 -15.99 -20.93
CA PHE A 113 5.62 -16.65 -19.80
C PHE A 113 4.64 -17.73 -20.32
N ASP A 114 5.18 -18.74 -21.04
CA ASP A 114 4.43 -19.82 -21.69
C ASP A 114 3.25 -20.33 -20.82
N ASN A 115 2.09 -19.79 -21.09
CA ASN A 115 0.82 -20.37 -20.70
C ASN A 115 -0.01 -20.45 -21.99
N LYS A 116 0.03 -21.61 -22.65
CA LYS A 116 -0.55 -21.84 -24.00
C LYS A 116 -2.05 -21.55 -24.10
N ASP A 117 -2.72 -21.42 -22.96
CA ASP A 117 -4.19 -21.28 -22.90
C ASP A 117 -4.65 -19.82 -22.70
N ILE A 118 -3.74 -18.84 -22.52
CA ILE A 118 -4.11 -17.46 -22.22
C ILE A 118 -3.56 -16.52 -23.29
N THR A 119 -4.47 -15.81 -23.94
CA THR A 119 -4.10 -14.77 -24.91
C THR A 119 -3.79 -13.45 -24.21
N ILE A 120 -2.80 -12.73 -24.73
CA ILE A 120 -2.42 -11.38 -24.25
C ILE A 120 -2.79 -10.39 -25.35
N HIS A 121 -3.60 -9.39 -24.96
CA HIS A 121 -4.04 -8.32 -25.86
C HIS A 121 -3.53 -6.96 -25.39
N THR A 122 -3.23 -6.09 -26.32
CA THR A 122 -2.93 -4.70 -26.03
C THR A 122 -4.22 -3.87 -25.92
N ASN A 123 -4.13 -2.70 -25.30
CA ASN A 123 -5.26 -1.78 -25.21
C ASN A 123 -5.84 -1.45 -26.59
N LYS A 124 -4.98 -1.28 -27.61
CA LYS A 124 -5.39 -1.00 -28.99
C LYS A 124 -6.17 -2.16 -29.61
N GLU A 125 -5.73 -3.40 -29.40
CA GLU A 125 -6.41 -4.60 -29.88
C GLU A 125 -7.78 -4.78 -29.22
N ILE A 126 -7.94 -4.41 -27.94
CA ILE A 126 -9.24 -4.42 -27.27
C ILE A 126 -10.20 -3.44 -27.96
N ILE A 127 -9.76 -2.19 -28.16
CA ILE A 127 -10.54 -1.13 -28.77
C ILE A 127 -10.89 -1.48 -30.23
N SER A 128 -9.97 -2.03 -31.02
CA SER A 128 -10.24 -2.41 -32.43
C SER A 128 -11.35 -3.45 -32.60
N LYS A 129 -11.69 -4.18 -31.52
CA LYS A 129 -12.77 -5.18 -31.50
C LYS A 129 -14.03 -4.65 -30.78
N SER A 130 -14.13 -3.35 -30.57
CA SER A 130 -15.31 -2.73 -29.96
C SER A 130 -16.51 -2.76 -30.90
N THR A 131 -17.70 -2.88 -30.32
CA THR A 131 -18.97 -2.85 -31.03
C THR A 131 -19.83 -1.69 -30.57
N ILE A 132 -20.59 -1.05 -31.46
CA ILE A 132 -21.39 0.16 -31.18
C ILE A 132 -22.56 -0.10 -30.17
N GLN A 133 -22.79 -1.34 -29.77
CA GLN A 133 -23.89 -1.65 -28.85
C GLN A 133 -23.56 -1.30 -27.40
N ARG A 134 -24.07 -0.17 -26.94
CA ARG A 134 -24.06 0.31 -25.55
C ARG A 134 -25.04 -0.51 -24.66
N LYS A 135 -24.78 -1.78 -24.42
CA LYS A 135 -25.47 -2.49 -23.36
C LYS A 135 -24.72 -2.22 -22.06
N ILE A 136 -25.32 -1.54 -21.10
CA ILE A 136 -24.77 -1.37 -19.74
C ILE A 136 -24.83 -2.73 -19.08
N PRO A 137 -23.71 -3.43 -18.91
CA PRO A 137 -23.72 -4.75 -18.28
C PRO A 137 -23.96 -4.61 -16.78
N ASN A 138 -24.45 -5.67 -16.18
CA ASN A 138 -24.59 -5.72 -14.72
C ASN A 138 -23.21 -5.78 -14.08
N ILE A 139 -22.79 -4.70 -13.42
CA ILE A 139 -21.46 -4.57 -12.81
C ILE A 139 -21.27 -5.61 -11.70
N ASN A 140 -20.17 -6.33 -11.74
CA ASN A 140 -19.87 -7.35 -10.75
C ASN A 140 -19.74 -6.75 -9.33
N LYS A 141 -20.19 -7.49 -8.31
CA LYS A 141 -20.03 -7.08 -6.91
C LYS A 141 -18.56 -6.95 -6.51
N ILE A 142 -17.67 -7.81 -7.05
CA ILE A 142 -16.22 -7.73 -6.89
C ILE A 142 -15.69 -6.88 -8.05
N ALA A 143 -14.94 -5.83 -7.74
CA ALA A 143 -14.31 -4.96 -8.71
C ALA A 143 -12.98 -5.53 -9.22
N TYR A 144 -12.12 -5.93 -8.28
CA TYR A 144 -10.79 -6.42 -8.62
C TYR A 144 -10.23 -7.41 -7.60
N LEU A 145 -9.20 -8.11 -8.04
CA LEU A 145 -8.34 -9.00 -7.24
C LEU A 145 -6.94 -8.42 -7.19
N ILE A 146 -6.37 -8.34 -5.99
CA ILE A 146 -4.92 -8.10 -5.77
C ILE A 146 -4.36 -9.32 -5.06
N TYR A 147 -3.20 -9.79 -5.48
CA TYR A 147 -2.50 -10.88 -4.81
C TYR A 147 -1.45 -10.33 -3.85
N THR A 148 -1.52 -10.76 -2.60
CA THR A 148 -0.55 -10.41 -1.57
C THR A 148 0.45 -11.56 -1.38
N SER A 149 1.73 -11.22 -1.19
CA SER A 149 2.74 -12.17 -0.76
C SER A 149 2.50 -12.48 0.71
N GLY A 150 1.73 -13.53 1.00
CA GLY A 150 1.60 -14.05 2.36
C GLY A 150 2.96 -14.52 2.90
N THR A 151 3.04 -14.71 4.23
CA THR A 151 4.19 -15.37 4.91
C THR A 151 4.35 -16.83 4.48
N THR A 152 3.31 -17.41 3.87
CA THR A 152 3.30 -18.73 3.22
C THR A 152 3.77 -18.62 1.77
N SER A 153 4.33 -19.69 1.21
CA SER A 153 4.98 -19.74 -0.12
C SER A 153 4.10 -19.35 -1.30
N GLU A 154 2.78 -19.25 -1.15
CA GLU A 154 1.84 -18.96 -2.25
C GLU A 154 1.11 -17.63 -2.05
N PRO A 155 1.02 -16.80 -3.13
CA PRO A 155 0.25 -15.56 -3.09
C PRO A 155 -1.25 -15.80 -2.85
N LYS A 156 -1.86 -14.98 -1.99
CA LYS A 156 -3.30 -15.04 -1.67
C LYS A 156 -4.06 -13.99 -2.46
N GLY A 157 -5.10 -14.38 -3.18
CA GLY A 157 -5.97 -13.46 -3.91
C GLY A 157 -6.95 -12.76 -2.95
N VAL A 158 -6.92 -11.44 -2.94
CA VAL A 158 -7.76 -10.58 -2.10
C VAL A 158 -8.84 -9.95 -2.98
N PRO A 159 -10.13 -10.36 -2.86
CA PRO A 159 -11.21 -9.80 -3.65
C PRO A 159 -11.73 -8.50 -3.04
N ILE A 160 -11.61 -7.40 -3.78
CA ILE A 160 -12.11 -6.10 -3.36
C ILE A 160 -13.46 -5.82 -4.02
N SER A 161 -14.48 -5.63 -3.19
CA SER A 161 -15.83 -5.36 -3.68
C SER A 161 -16.07 -3.86 -3.95
N GLN A 162 -17.05 -3.56 -4.81
CA GLN A 162 -17.52 -2.18 -5.06
C GLN A 162 -17.96 -1.49 -3.76
N LYS A 163 -18.58 -2.24 -2.83
CA LYS A 163 -18.99 -1.72 -1.51
C LYS A 163 -17.80 -1.37 -0.61
N MET A 164 -16.72 -2.14 -0.70
CA MET A 164 -15.48 -1.83 0.04
C MET A 164 -14.83 -0.55 -0.52
N ILE A 165 -14.76 -0.41 -1.85
CA ILE A 165 -14.27 0.81 -2.50
C ILE A 165 -15.06 2.03 -2.02
N GLU A 166 -16.39 1.95 -2.11
CA GLU A 166 -17.28 3.04 -1.67
C GLU A 166 -17.06 3.41 -0.20
N PHE A 167 -17.01 2.41 0.67
CA PHE A 167 -16.85 2.61 2.12
C PHE A 167 -15.50 3.25 2.48
N THR A 168 -14.42 2.70 1.93
CA THR A 168 -13.06 3.23 2.21
C THR A 168 -12.88 4.63 1.65
N THR A 169 -13.37 4.89 0.44
CA THR A 169 -13.29 6.21 -0.20
C THR A 169 -14.09 7.26 0.56
N LYS A 170 -15.30 6.93 1.03
CA LYS A 170 -16.09 7.82 1.90
C LYS A 170 -15.33 8.19 3.17
N ASN A 171 -14.66 7.24 3.80
CA ASN A 171 -13.88 7.50 5.00
C ASN A 171 -12.66 8.38 4.71
N ILE A 172 -11.92 8.13 3.62
CA ILE A 172 -10.81 8.98 3.18
C ILE A 172 -11.28 10.43 3.02
N VAL A 173 -12.37 10.64 2.27
CA VAL A 173 -12.92 11.98 2.00
C VAL A 173 -13.37 12.66 3.30
N LYS A 174 -14.10 11.93 4.15
CA LYS A 174 -14.62 12.48 5.41
C LYS A 174 -13.50 12.88 6.38
N VAL A 175 -12.48 12.05 6.54
CA VAL A 175 -11.42 12.26 7.54
C VAL A 175 -10.36 13.24 7.03
N LEU A 176 -9.94 13.11 5.78
CA LEU A 176 -8.82 13.89 5.24
C LEU A 176 -9.25 15.18 4.56
N GLY A 177 -10.54 15.30 4.15
CA GLY A 177 -11.11 16.52 3.60
C GLY A 177 -10.81 16.74 2.11
N TYR A 178 -10.79 15.65 1.32
CA TYR A 178 -10.71 15.75 -0.13
C TYR A 178 -11.95 16.42 -0.72
N SER A 179 -11.78 17.16 -1.80
CA SER A 179 -12.84 17.89 -2.50
C SER A 179 -12.65 17.88 -4.02
N LYS A 180 -13.68 18.27 -4.75
CA LYS A 180 -13.63 18.41 -6.21
C LYS A 180 -12.60 19.43 -6.71
N ASN A 181 -12.19 20.38 -5.88
CA ASN A 181 -11.23 21.41 -6.25
C ASN A 181 -9.77 20.96 -6.09
N ASP A 182 -9.55 19.72 -5.60
CA ASP A 182 -8.21 19.21 -5.42
C ASP A 182 -7.57 18.78 -6.74
N ILE A 183 -6.25 18.87 -6.73
CA ILE A 183 -5.36 18.28 -7.72
C ILE A 183 -4.50 17.30 -6.97
N ASP A 184 -4.83 16.00 -7.10
CA ASP A 184 -4.21 14.91 -6.37
C ASP A 184 -3.05 14.32 -7.17
N LEU A 185 -1.84 14.55 -6.71
CA LEU A 185 -0.62 14.06 -7.37
C LEU A 185 -0.10 12.81 -6.66
N THR A 186 0.16 11.76 -7.44
CA THR A 186 0.77 10.55 -6.92
C THR A 186 1.75 9.88 -7.89
N PRO A 187 2.95 9.52 -7.42
CA PRO A 187 3.86 8.61 -8.11
C PRO A 187 3.68 7.14 -7.70
N LEU A 188 2.63 6.84 -6.91
CA LEU A 188 2.40 5.50 -6.38
C LEU A 188 1.93 4.54 -7.47
N PRO A 189 2.42 3.28 -7.48
CA PRO A 189 1.95 2.30 -8.44
C PRO A 189 0.45 2.00 -8.28
N LEU A 190 -0.29 2.02 -9.39
CA LEU A 190 -1.72 1.69 -9.41
C LEU A 190 -1.99 0.20 -9.14
N TYR A 191 -1.00 -0.69 -9.32
CA TYR A 191 -1.16 -2.11 -8.98
C TYR A 191 -1.15 -2.38 -7.46
N HIS A 192 -1.03 -1.35 -6.63
CA HIS A 192 -1.18 -1.44 -5.18
C HIS A 192 -2.44 -0.73 -4.68
N SER A 193 -3.01 -1.24 -3.60
CA SER A 193 -4.22 -0.69 -2.98
C SER A 193 -4.10 0.78 -2.57
N PHE A 194 -2.87 1.28 -2.30
CA PHE A 194 -2.64 2.69 -1.98
C PHE A 194 -2.85 3.58 -3.22
N GLY A 195 -2.16 3.30 -4.32
CA GLY A 195 -2.30 4.06 -5.57
C GLY A 195 -3.72 4.01 -6.14
N LEU A 196 -4.34 2.81 -6.18
CA LEU A 196 -5.74 2.69 -6.58
C LEU A 196 -6.70 3.47 -5.67
N GLY A 197 -6.41 3.53 -4.38
CA GLY A 197 -7.23 4.30 -3.45
C GLY A 197 -7.18 5.81 -3.72
N CYS A 198 -6.04 6.35 -4.18
CA CYS A 198 -5.96 7.74 -4.64
C CYS A 198 -6.83 7.96 -5.88
N LEU A 199 -6.72 7.08 -6.89
CA LEU A 199 -7.58 7.11 -8.08
C LEU A 199 -9.07 7.07 -7.71
N HIS A 200 -9.48 6.13 -6.85
CA HIS A 200 -10.86 6.01 -6.41
C HIS A 200 -11.35 7.26 -5.67
N THR A 201 -10.49 7.87 -4.86
CA THR A 201 -10.80 9.11 -4.13
C THR A 201 -11.02 10.27 -5.09
N SER A 202 -10.14 10.43 -6.07
CA SER A 202 -10.27 11.48 -7.09
C SER A 202 -11.55 11.32 -7.92
N ILE A 203 -11.87 10.09 -8.35
CA ILE A 203 -13.14 9.81 -9.05
C ILE A 203 -14.33 10.07 -8.13
N TYR A 204 -14.25 9.74 -6.84
CA TYR A 204 -15.36 9.91 -5.91
C TYR A 204 -15.73 11.39 -5.71
N VAL A 205 -14.75 12.27 -5.54
CA VAL A 205 -14.98 13.70 -5.31
C VAL A 205 -15.04 14.53 -6.60
N GLY A 206 -14.61 13.98 -7.74
CA GLY A 206 -14.50 14.71 -9.01
C GLY A 206 -13.29 15.66 -9.04
N SER A 207 -12.19 15.34 -8.37
CA SER A 207 -10.92 16.08 -8.41
C SER A 207 -10.10 15.73 -9.65
N THR A 208 -9.05 16.51 -9.93
CA THR A 208 -8.06 16.17 -10.95
C THR A 208 -7.05 15.21 -10.39
N PHE A 209 -6.83 14.09 -11.05
CA PHE A 209 -5.84 13.06 -10.67
C PHE A 209 -4.61 13.18 -11.57
N VAL A 210 -3.46 13.46 -10.96
CA VAL A 210 -2.14 13.56 -11.65
C VAL A 210 -1.31 12.35 -11.29
N LEU A 211 -1.05 11.51 -12.28
CA LEU A 211 -0.33 10.25 -12.14
C LEU A 211 1.08 10.35 -12.72
N LEU A 212 2.09 10.13 -11.91
CA LEU A 212 3.47 10.04 -12.36
C LEU A 212 3.90 8.59 -12.56
N LYS A 213 4.82 8.33 -13.50
CA LYS A 213 5.27 6.97 -13.83
C LYS A 213 5.90 6.25 -12.65
N ASN A 214 6.66 6.97 -11.81
CA ASN A 214 7.30 6.38 -10.62
C ASN A 214 7.75 7.44 -9.60
N SER A 215 8.10 6.98 -8.40
CA SER A 215 8.61 7.79 -7.30
C SER A 215 10.15 7.90 -7.23
N ASN A 216 10.89 7.28 -8.14
CA ASN A 216 12.35 7.21 -8.05
C ASN A 216 13.03 8.52 -8.39
N ASN A 217 12.44 9.30 -9.31
CA ASN A 217 12.90 10.64 -9.63
C ASN A 217 12.22 11.65 -8.70
N LEU A 218 12.85 11.92 -7.56
CA LEU A 218 12.33 12.83 -6.53
C LEU A 218 12.17 14.26 -7.05
N GLU A 219 13.09 14.72 -7.86
CA GLU A 219 13.06 16.06 -8.43
C GLU A 219 11.88 16.22 -9.39
N ASN A 220 11.60 15.21 -10.22
CA ASN A 220 10.42 15.20 -11.06
C ASN A 220 9.12 15.28 -10.23
N VAL A 221 9.05 14.54 -9.11
CA VAL A 221 7.89 14.63 -8.20
C VAL A 221 7.74 16.05 -7.66
N LEU A 222 8.80 16.64 -7.11
CA LEU A 222 8.77 18.00 -6.56
C LEU A 222 8.45 19.06 -7.61
N ASN A 223 9.01 18.96 -8.82
CA ASN A 223 8.71 19.87 -9.93
C ASN A 223 7.26 19.73 -10.42
N SER A 224 6.73 18.52 -10.41
CA SER A 224 5.34 18.26 -10.78
C SER A 224 4.33 18.86 -9.81
N LEU A 225 4.65 19.00 -8.52
CA LEU A 225 3.80 19.71 -7.56
C LEU A 225 3.54 21.15 -8.01
N LYS A 226 4.59 21.87 -8.43
CA LYS A 226 4.48 23.23 -8.94
C LYS A 226 3.85 23.26 -10.33
N LYS A 227 4.28 22.39 -11.25
CA LYS A 227 3.78 22.32 -12.64
C LYS A 227 2.28 22.17 -12.72
N TYR A 228 1.71 21.33 -11.88
CA TYR A 228 0.29 21.03 -11.89
C TYR A 228 -0.51 21.77 -10.81
N ASN A 229 0.13 22.63 -9.99
CA ASN A 229 -0.49 23.27 -8.82
C ASN A 229 -1.16 22.25 -7.90
N ALA A 230 -0.46 21.14 -7.62
CA ALA A 230 -1.00 20.05 -6.81
C ALA A 230 -1.37 20.54 -5.41
N THR A 231 -2.54 20.09 -4.92
CA THR A 231 -3.05 20.43 -3.58
C THR A 231 -2.91 19.26 -2.61
N THR A 232 -2.80 18.04 -3.14
CA THR A 232 -2.58 16.84 -2.36
C THR A 232 -1.45 16.00 -2.96
N LEU A 233 -0.71 15.32 -2.11
CA LEU A 233 0.40 14.44 -2.49
C LEU A 233 0.28 13.11 -1.74
N ALA A 234 0.33 12.00 -2.47
CA ALA A 234 0.38 10.67 -1.87
C ALA A 234 1.71 9.99 -2.19
N VAL A 235 2.50 9.67 -1.15
CA VAL A 235 3.84 9.04 -1.27
C VAL A 235 4.08 8.08 -0.11
N VAL A 236 5.06 7.17 -0.27
CA VAL A 236 5.49 6.30 0.84
C VAL A 236 6.43 7.02 1.81
N PRO A 237 6.55 6.59 3.09
CA PRO A 237 7.42 7.23 4.08
C PRO A 237 8.87 7.39 3.62
N ALA A 238 9.43 6.39 2.92
CA ALA A 238 10.78 6.46 2.39
C ALA A 238 10.98 7.63 1.39
N THR A 239 9.94 8.01 0.65
CA THR A 239 9.99 9.19 -0.26
C THR A 239 10.03 10.48 0.56
N LEU A 240 9.24 10.57 1.64
CA LEU A 240 9.27 11.73 2.53
C LEU A 240 10.66 11.91 3.15
N THR A 241 11.23 10.85 3.73
CA THR A 241 12.59 10.90 4.30
C THR A 241 13.65 11.32 3.26
N LYS A 242 13.50 10.89 2.01
CA LYS A 242 14.41 11.30 0.93
C LYS A 242 14.24 12.78 0.54
N PHE A 243 13.02 13.32 0.61
CA PHE A 243 12.81 14.77 0.36
C PHE A 243 13.59 15.63 1.33
N LEU A 244 13.76 15.22 2.60
CA LEU A 244 14.54 15.95 3.60
C LEU A 244 16.05 16.12 3.27
N LYS A 245 16.51 15.49 2.17
CA LYS A 245 17.88 15.75 1.65
C LYS A 245 17.97 17.03 0.82
N PHE A 246 16.85 17.63 0.43
CA PHE A 246 16.80 18.93 -0.24
C PHE A 246 16.77 20.04 0.80
N GLU A 247 17.21 21.24 0.39
CA GLU A 247 17.16 22.42 1.25
C GLU A 247 15.71 22.76 1.66
N ASN A 248 15.52 23.17 2.91
CA ASN A 248 14.19 23.46 3.46
C ASN A 248 13.48 24.57 2.66
N GLN A 249 14.20 25.62 2.24
CA GLN A 249 13.64 26.71 1.45
C GLN A 249 13.09 26.18 0.11
N TYR A 250 13.83 25.31 -0.57
CA TYR A 250 13.40 24.67 -1.81
C TYR A 250 12.14 23.82 -1.60
N LEU A 251 12.10 23.05 -0.51
CA LEU A 251 10.91 22.24 -0.17
C LEU A 251 9.71 23.14 0.16
N HIS A 252 9.89 24.21 0.91
CA HIS A 252 8.82 25.17 1.18
C HIS A 252 8.18 25.71 -0.10
N GLU A 253 8.99 26.08 -1.08
CA GLU A 253 8.51 26.57 -2.38
C GLU A 253 7.69 25.50 -3.12
N LYS A 254 8.18 24.25 -3.14
CA LYS A 254 7.50 23.13 -3.84
C LYS A 254 6.17 22.73 -3.17
N PHE A 255 6.08 22.86 -1.86
CA PHE A 255 4.90 22.50 -1.10
C PHE A 255 3.89 23.66 -0.87
N LEU A 256 4.08 24.83 -1.48
CA LEU A 256 3.24 26.01 -1.25
C LEU A 256 1.73 25.75 -1.39
N ASN A 257 1.31 25.02 -2.39
CA ASN A 257 -0.10 24.76 -2.68
C ASN A 257 -0.62 23.46 -2.01
N ILE A 258 0.28 22.68 -1.41
CA ILE A 258 -0.10 21.41 -0.76
C ILE A 258 -0.87 21.71 0.52
N LYS A 259 -2.08 21.18 0.63
CA LYS A 259 -2.90 21.20 1.85
C LYS A 259 -2.81 19.88 2.63
N LEU A 260 -2.47 18.78 1.93
CA LEU A 260 -2.45 17.44 2.50
C LEU A 260 -1.37 16.58 1.84
N ILE A 261 -0.54 15.97 2.68
CA ILE A 261 0.34 14.86 2.27
C ILE A 261 -0.20 13.59 2.93
N THR A 262 -0.39 12.54 2.16
CA THR A 262 -0.78 11.22 2.67
C THR A 262 0.33 10.20 2.49
N THR A 263 0.51 9.33 3.47
CA THR A 263 1.48 8.25 3.42
C THR A 263 0.94 6.97 4.05
N ASN A 264 1.53 5.83 3.69
CA ASN A 264 1.19 4.51 4.21
C ASN A 264 2.31 3.52 3.88
N SER A 265 2.11 2.27 4.18
CA SER A 265 2.93 1.07 3.89
C SER A 265 3.90 0.69 5.02
N THR A 266 4.51 1.64 5.69
CA THR A 266 5.40 1.43 6.85
C THR A 266 5.22 2.57 7.85
N SER A 267 5.74 2.41 9.06
CA SER A 267 5.83 3.50 10.04
C SER A 267 6.65 4.66 9.47
N ILE A 268 6.25 5.88 9.76
CA ILE A 268 7.04 7.07 9.45
C ILE A 268 8.01 7.28 10.61
N PRO A 269 9.32 7.50 10.36
CA PRO A 269 10.23 7.88 11.42
C PRO A 269 9.77 9.17 12.10
N LYS A 270 9.83 9.22 13.43
CA LYS A 270 9.40 10.39 14.24
C LYS A 270 10.09 11.68 13.80
N GLU A 271 11.40 11.62 13.54
CA GLU A 271 12.17 12.75 13.01
C GLU A 271 11.58 13.26 11.68
N THR A 272 11.24 12.35 10.75
CA THR A 272 10.62 12.72 9.47
C THR A 272 9.28 13.43 9.68
N VAL A 273 8.46 12.98 10.64
CA VAL A 273 7.20 13.64 10.99
C VAL A 273 7.47 15.06 11.50
N ASN A 274 8.42 15.23 12.41
CA ASN A 274 8.75 16.51 13.02
C ASN A 274 9.29 17.51 11.98
N ASP A 275 10.20 17.07 11.11
CA ASP A 275 10.75 17.92 10.05
C ASP A 275 9.65 18.36 9.07
N PHE A 276 8.78 17.43 8.65
CA PHE A 276 7.66 17.79 7.77
C PHE A 276 6.65 18.72 8.41
N LYS A 277 6.37 18.60 9.72
CA LYS A 277 5.52 19.57 10.43
C LYS A 277 6.05 20.99 10.28
N GLN A 278 7.37 21.18 10.36
CA GLN A 278 8.02 22.49 10.19
C GLN A 278 7.97 22.96 8.73
N ILE A 279 8.20 22.07 7.76
CA ILE A 279 8.18 22.38 6.33
C ILE A 279 6.78 22.76 5.85
N ILE A 280 5.76 21.99 6.19
CA ILE A 280 4.41 22.20 5.67
C ILE A 280 3.56 23.10 6.58
N LYS A 281 4.02 23.44 7.79
CA LYS A 281 3.32 24.27 8.80
C LYS A 281 1.82 23.92 8.85
N ASN A 282 0.93 24.85 8.98
CA ASN A 282 -0.53 24.71 9.13
C ASN A 282 -1.25 23.75 8.13
N ARG A 283 -0.53 22.84 7.46
CA ARG A 283 -1.06 21.85 6.52
C ARG A 283 -1.08 20.46 7.16
N LYS A 284 -1.68 19.49 6.49
CA LYS A 284 -1.86 18.15 7.03
C LYS A 284 -0.82 17.17 6.47
N LEU A 285 -0.08 16.51 7.34
CA LEU A 285 0.57 15.24 7.05
C LEU A 285 -0.29 14.15 7.66
N ALA A 286 -0.71 13.17 6.87
CA ALA A 286 -1.57 12.10 7.35
C ALA A 286 -0.99 10.72 7.01
N THR A 287 -1.16 9.79 7.95
CA THR A 287 -0.94 8.36 7.70
C THR A 287 -2.19 7.56 8.02
N TYR A 288 -2.24 6.33 7.55
CA TYR A 288 -3.27 5.38 7.90
C TYR A 288 -2.69 3.97 7.97
N TYR A 289 -3.27 3.16 8.83
CA TYR A 289 -2.97 1.74 8.90
C TYR A 289 -4.05 0.93 8.20
N GLY A 290 -3.63 -0.13 7.54
CA GLY A 290 -4.49 -1.11 6.91
C GLY A 290 -3.70 -2.07 6.05
N LEU A 291 -4.36 -3.14 5.70
CA LEU A 291 -3.89 -4.22 4.85
C LEU A 291 -4.67 -4.19 3.54
N THR A 292 -4.25 -4.95 2.54
CA THR A 292 -5.07 -5.14 1.34
C THR A 292 -6.44 -5.72 1.71
N GLU A 293 -6.47 -6.64 2.67
CA GLU A 293 -7.65 -7.30 3.21
C GLU A 293 -8.57 -6.40 4.05
N ALA A 294 -8.03 -5.29 4.59
CA ALA A 294 -8.74 -4.31 5.44
C ALA A 294 -8.14 -2.92 5.24
N SER A 295 -8.38 -2.34 4.08
CA SER A 295 -7.76 -1.07 3.70
C SER A 295 -8.29 0.10 4.56
N ARG A 296 -7.38 1.00 4.96
CA ARG A 296 -7.67 2.25 5.68
C ARG A 296 -8.49 2.04 6.94
N SER A 297 -7.98 1.17 7.80
CA SER A 297 -8.65 0.81 9.06
C SER A 297 -8.48 1.87 10.14
N THR A 298 -7.39 2.65 10.11
CA THR A 298 -7.20 3.84 10.97
C THR A 298 -6.78 5.04 10.15
N PHE A 299 -6.84 6.21 10.78
CA PHE A 299 -6.27 7.45 10.25
C PHE A 299 -5.59 8.23 11.37
N MET A 300 -4.39 8.74 11.10
CA MET A 300 -3.65 9.70 11.90
C MET A 300 -3.37 10.95 11.09
N ILE A 301 -3.67 12.11 11.65
CA ILE A 301 -3.32 13.41 11.09
C ILE A 301 -2.32 14.05 12.03
N PHE A 302 -1.12 14.25 11.54
CA PHE A 302 -0.08 14.98 12.24
C PHE A 302 -0.23 16.46 11.95
N ASN A 303 -0.27 17.27 13.02
CA ASN A 303 -0.24 18.72 12.97
C ASN A 303 0.78 19.24 13.98
N GLU A 304 0.99 20.55 14.03
CA GLU A 304 1.97 21.18 14.92
C GLU A 304 1.81 20.80 16.39
N ASN A 305 0.58 20.54 16.83
CA ASN A 305 0.23 20.21 18.22
C ASN A 305 0.17 18.71 18.52
N SER A 306 0.37 17.84 17.52
CA SER A 306 0.32 16.41 17.71
C SER A 306 1.51 15.93 18.55
N LYS A 307 1.24 15.18 19.62
CA LYS A 307 2.25 14.49 20.46
C LYS A 307 2.35 12.99 20.13
N LEU A 308 1.52 12.51 19.20
CA LEU A 308 1.35 11.08 18.88
C LEU A 308 2.09 10.71 17.58
N ASP A 309 3.38 11.06 17.47
CA ASP A 309 4.15 10.96 16.23
C ASP A 309 4.42 9.51 15.77
N GLU A 310 4.19 8.53 16.64
CA GLU A 310 4.39 7.09 16.34
C GLU A 310 3.06 6.33 16.18
N SER A 311 1.93 6.97 16.47
CA SER A 311 0.61 6.35 16.30
C SER A 311 0.20 6.29 14.83
N VAL A 312 -0.55 5.25 14.48
CA VAL A 312 -1.27 5.16 13.20
C VAL A 312 -2.72 5.63 13.31
N GLY A 313 -3.06 6.24 14.44
CA GLY A 313 -4.31 6.93 14.69
C GLY A 313 -5.46 6.05 15.16
N LYS A 314 -6.65 6.64 15.13
CA LYS A 314 -7.90 6.01 15.58
C LYS A 314 -8.58 5.24 14.45
N SER A 315 -9.45 4.31 14.84
CA SER A 315 -10.25 3.54 13.88
C SER A 315 -11.09 4.44 12.97
N ALA A 316 -11.12 4.08 11.69
CA ALA A 316 -11.93 4.78 10.70
C ALA A 316 -13.44 4.69 11.05
N PRO A 317 -14.28 5.66 10.64
CA PRO A 317 -15.71 5.60 10.89
C PRO A 317 -16.33 4.27 10.43
N GLY A 318 -16.98 3.55 11.36
CA GLY A 318 -17.60 2.25 11.10
C GLY A 318 -16.63 1.07 11.02
N VAL A 319 -15.39 1.24 11.44
CA VAL A 319 -14.39 0.20 11.67
C VAL A 319 -14.21 -0.03 13.17
N LYS A 320 -14.07 -1.26 13.58
CA LYS A 320 -13.77 -1.66 14.95
C LYS A 320 -12.40 -2.32 14.99
N ILE A 321 -11.60 -1.96 15.98
CA ILE A 321 -10.28 -2.54 16.25
C ILE A 321 -10.28 -3.08 17.67
N LYS A 322 -9.69 -4.26 17.84
CA LYS A 322 -9.44 -4.88 19.14
C LYS A 322 -8.03 -5.45 19.18
N ILE A 323 -7.49 -5.56 20.37
CA ILE A 323 -6.20 -6.21 20.63
C ILE A 323 -6.47 -7.57 21.28
N LYS A 324 -6.12 -8.63 20.57
CA LYS A 324 -6.15 -10.01 21.08
C LYS A 324 -4.82 -10.27 21.78
N LYS A 325 -4.80 -10.18 23.12
CA LYS A 325 -3.57 -10.32 23.91
C LYS A 325 -2.81 -11.60 23.53
N LEU A 326 -1.51 -11.48 23.32
CA LEU A 326 -0.60 -12.59 23.05
C LEU A 326 -0.27 -13.36 24.32
N ASP A 327 -0.19 -12.64 25.44
CA ASP A 327 0.08 -13.16 26.77
C ASP A 327 -0.61 -12.29 27.81
N LYS A 328 -0.97 -12.88 28.98
CA LYS A 328 -1.60 -12.14 30.08
C LYS A 328 -0.69 -11.05 30.67
N LYS A 329 0.62 -11.22 30.56
CA LYS A 329 1.65 -10.30 31.11
C LYS A 329 1.99 -9.15 30.15
N LEU A 330 1.57 -9.21 28.89
CA LEU A 330 1.88 -8.20 27.89
C LEU A 330 0.66 -7.30 27.65
N ASP A 331 0.86 -5.99 27.59
CA ASP A 331 -0.18 -5.03 27.20
C ASP A 331 -0.32 -4.90 25.66
N VAL A 332 0.42 -5.69 24.92
CA VAL A 332 0.37 -5.78 23.46
C VAL A 332 -0.28 -7.07 23.00
N GLY A 333 -0.83 -7.07 21.81
CA GLY A 333 -1.46 -8.24 21.22
C GLY A 333 -1.66 -8.15 19.73
N GLU A 334 -2.24 -9.20 19.14
CA GLU A 334 -2.60 -9.20 17.73
C GLU A 334 -3.74 -8.22 17.47
N ILE A 335 -3.55 -7.38 16.47
CA ILE A 335 -4.57 -6.43 16.02
C ILE A 335 -5.62 -7.21 15.22
N VAL A 336 -6.89 -7.10 15.63
CA VAL A 336 -8.01 -7.67 14.89
C VAL A 336 -8.97 -6.57 14.45
N ILE A 337 -9.45 -6.66 13.21
CA ILE A 337 -10.23 -5.60 12.55
C ILE A 337 -11.57 -6.14 12.10
N GLN A 338 -12.64 -5.38 12.34
CA GLN A 338 -13.97 -5.64 11.82
C GLN A 338 -14.54 -4.37 11.18
N GLY A 339 -15.12 -4.50 9.99
CA GLY A 339 -15.75 -3.37 9.30
C GLY A 339 -16.16 -3.71 7.87
N LYS A 340 -16.81 -2.73 7.22
CA LYS A 340 -17.19 -2.86 5.80
C LYS A 340 -15.99 -2.79 4.85
N ASN A 341 -14.81 -2.44 5.34
CA ASN A 341 -13.53 -2.46 4.65
C ASN A 341 -12.83 -3.81 4.70
N VAL A 342 -13.33 -4.77 5.49
CA VAL A 342 -12.78 -6.12 5.63
C VAL A 342 -13.34 -7.03 4.54
N ILE A 343 -12.48 -7.84 3.91
CA ILE A 343 -12.92 -8.88 2.96
C ILE A 343 -13.76 -9.93 3.67
N LYS A 344 -14.61 -10.62 2.92
CA LYS A 344 -15.43 -11.73 3.48
C LYS A 344 -14.73 -13.08 3.39
N ASN A 345 -13.90 -13.28 2.38
CA ASN A 345 -13.12 -14.48 2.12
C ASN A 345 -11.99 -14.15 1.16
N TYR A 346 -10.94 -14.94 1.13
CA TYR A 346 -9.95 -14.91 0.08
C TYR A 346 -10.46 -15.56 -1.22
N TRP A 347 -9.85 -15.22 -2.33
CA TRP A 347 -10.26 -15.77 -3.63
C TRP A 347 -9.86 -17.24 -3.74
N LYS A 348 -10.86 -18.15 -3.75
CA LYS A 348 -10.69 -19.60 -3.86
C LYS A 348 -9.62 -20.18 -2.90
N ASN A 349 -9.51 -19.64 -1.69
CA ASN A 349 -8.51 -20.08 -0.72
C ASN A 349 -9.10 -20.26 0.70
N PRO A 350 -9.81 -21.37 0.96
CA PRO A 350 -10.43 -21.64 2.27
C PRO A 350 -9.43 -21.75 3.42
N ILE A 351 -8.17 -22.12 3.13
CA ILE A 351 -7.13 -22.23 4.17
C ILE A 351 -6.78 -20.82 4.71
N ALA A 352 -6.73 -19.82 3.83
CA ALA A 352 -6.48 -18.44 4.24
C ALA A 352 -7.67 -17.83 5.00
N ASP A 353 -8.89 -18.32 4.76
CA ASP A 353 -10.10 -17.82 5.42
C ASP A 353 -10.12 -18.08 6.94
N LYS A 354 -9.24 -18.94 7.47
CA LYS A 354 -9.04 -19.13 8.92
C LYS A 354 -8.68 -17.85 9.66
N ASN A 355 -8.11 -16.85 8.96
CA ASN A 355 -7.84 -15.55 9.53
C ASN A 355 -9.07 -14.63 9.60
N LEU A 356 -10.22 -15.10 9.07
CA LEU A 356 -11.49 -14.38 9.05
C LEU A 356 -12.50 -15.12 9.92
N GLU A 357 -12.63 -14.71 11.16
CA GLU A 357 -13.51 -15.35 12.13
C GLU A 357 -14.61 -14.38 12.57
N ASN A 358 -15.89 -14.77 12.41
CA ASN A 358 -17.05 -13.97 12.82
C ASN A 358 -17.03 -12.51 12.31
N GLY A 359 -16.48 -12.28 11.10
CA GLY A 359 -16.33 -10.96 10.50
C GLY A 359 -15.15 -10.13 11.03
N TRP A 360 -14.29 -10.73 11.86
CA TRP A 360 -13.02 -10.16 12.31
C TRP A 360 -11.88 -10.73 11.47
N LEU A 361 -11.03 -9.84 10.98
CA LEU A 361 -9.75 -10.19 10.35
C LEU A 361 -8.65 -10.21 11.39
N GLN A 362 -7.96 -11.31 11.54
CA GLN A 362 -6.69 -11.43 12.26
C GLN A 362 -5.59 -10.93 11.33
N THR A 363 -4.94 -9.81 11.72
CA THR A 363 -4.02 -9.10 10.81
C THR A 363 -2.61 -9.66 10.80
N ASN A 364 -2.29 -10.45 11.82
CA ASN A 364 -0.93 -10.89 12.13
C ASN A 364 0.04 -9.73 12.47
N ASP A 365 -0.45 -8.50 12.61
CA ASP A 365 0.29 -7.37 13.14
C ASP A 365 0.04 -7.27 14.65
N ILE A 366 1.07 -6.87 15.40
CA ILE A 366 1.04 -6.68 16.85
C ILE A 366 0.99 -5.19 17.16
N GLY A 367 0.19 -4.83 18.13
CA GLY A 367 0.07 -3.45 18.59
C GLY A 367 -0.67 -3.34 19.91
N TYR A 368 -0.92 -2.10 20.30
CA TYR A 368 -1.75 -1.76 21.46
C TYR A 368 -2.58 -0.52 21.15
N LEU A 369 -3.62 -0.32 21.96
CA LEU A 369 -4.42 0.91 21.99
C LEU A 369 -4.07 1.66 23.27
N ASP A 370 -3.87 2.98 23.15
CA ASP A 370 -3.77 3.84 24.34
C ASP A 370 -5.17 4.12 24.94
N ASN A 371 -5.21 4.90 26.01
CA ASN A 371 -6.45 5.26 26.69
C ASN A 371 -7.42 6.08 25.84
N ASP A 372 -6.90 6.73 24.80
CA ASP A 372 -7.67 7.54 23.84
C ASP A 372 -8.03 6.76 22.57
N GLU A 373 -7.81 5.43 22.55
CA GLU A 373 -8.04 4.51 21.42
C GLU A 373 -7.17 4.80 20.20
N ASN A 374 -6.00 5.42 20.36
CA ASN A 374 -5.00 5.52 19.31
C ASN A 374 -4.26 4.19 19.17
N LEU A 375 -4.10 3.70 17.93
CA LEU A 375 -3.39 2.46 17.64
C LEU A 375 -1.90 2.72 17.43
N PHE A 376 -1.09 1.91 18.11
CA PHE A 376 0.37 1.85 17.94
C PHE A 376 0.77 0.48 17.42
N LEU A 377 1.61 0.47 16.39
CA LEU A 377 2.14 -0.76 15.80
C LEU A 377 3.46 -1.12 16.48
N VAL A 378 3.59 -2.36 16.93
CA VAL A 378 4.79 -2.84 17.61
C VAL A 378 5.58 -3.83 16.75
N GLY A 379 4.91 -4.62 15.91
CA GLY A 379 5.59 -5.59 15.06
C GLY A 379 4.66 -6.55 14.35
N ARG A 380 5.19 -7.73 14.02
CA ARG A 380 4.45 -8.83 13.42
C ARG A 380 4.50 -10.08 14.29
N ASN A 381 3.39 -10.80 14.37
CA ASN A 381 3.30 -12.04 15.12
C ASN A 381 4.24 -13.13 14.57
N ASP A 382 4.40 -13.20 13.25
CA ASP A 382 5.33 -14.13 12.59
C ASP A 382 6.81 -13.85 12.92
N ASP A 383 7.14 -12.63 13.31
CA ASP A 383 8.49 -12.19 13.65
C ASP A 383 8.81 -12.39 15.14
N VAL A 384 7.82 -12.67 16.00
CA VAL A 384 8.01 -12.92 17.43
C VAL A 384 8.98 -14.09 17.65
N ILE A 385 9.97 -13.83 18.50
CA ILE A 385 10.98 -14.82 18.88
C ILE A 385 10.55 -15.45 20.21
N ASN A 386 10.35 -16.76 20.23
CA ASN A 386 10.07 -17.48 21.47
C ASN A 386 11.39 -18.03 22.06
N ILE A 387 11.79 -17.53 23.22
CA ILE A 387 13.05 -17.87 23.90
C ILE A 387 12.74 -18.46 25.26
N GLY A 388 12.82 -19.78 25.38
CA GLY A 388 12.56 -20.46 26.66
C GLY A 388 11.15 -20.18 27.22
N GLY A 389 10.15 -19.92 26.37
CA GLY A 389 8.78 -19.61 26.76
C GLY A 389 8.46 -18.10 26.80
N GLU A 390 9.46 -17.22 26.79
CA GLU A 390 9.25 -15.77 26.74
C GLU A 390 9.10 -15.31 25.29
N LYS A 391 8.11 -14.42 25.04
CA LYS A 391 7.84 -13.83 23.71
C LYS A 391 8.59 -12.52 23.56
N VAL A 392 9.50 -12.45 22.59
CA VAL A 392 10.32 -11.27 22.31
C VAL A 392 9.90 -10.69 20.96
N ILE A 393 9.57 -9.41 20.95
CA ILE A 393 9.23 -8.67 19.74
C ILE A 393 10.52 -8.01 19.21
N PRO A 394 10.99 -8.36 18.00
CA PRO A 394 12.28 -7.86 17.50
C PRO A 394 12.40 -6.35 17.43
N ASN A 395 11.29 -5.65 17.13
CA ASN A 395 11.29 -4.20 17.01
C ASN A 395 11.67 -3.49 18.32
N GLU A 396 11.31 -4.03 19.49
CA GLU A 396 11.69 -3.46 20.79
C GLU A 396 13.22 -3.39 20.92
N ILE A 397 13.91 -4.43 20.46
CA ILE A 397 15.37 -4.49 20.48
C ILE A 397 15.97 -3.53 19.45
N GLU A 398 15.38 -3.48 18.26
CA GLU A 398 15.81 -2.60 17.18
C GLU A 398 15.70 -1.12 17.59
N GLU A 399 14.61 -0.72 18.26
CA GLU A 399 14.40 0.64 18.75
C GLU A 399 15.44 1.05 19.81
N ILE A 400 15.75 0.17 20.73
CA ILE A 400 16.80 0.42 21.73
C ILE A 400 18.18 0.54 21.07
N ILE A 401 18.53 -0.35 20.15
CA ILE A 401 19.83 -0.33 19.50
C ILE A 401 19.96 0.89 18.56
N LYS A 402 18.90 1.33 17.92
CA LYS A 402 18.86 2.54 17.06
C LYS A 402 19.17 3.83 17.81
N GLN A 403 19.00 3.88 19.13
CA GLN A 403 19.37 5.05 19.93
C GLN A 403 20.88 5.28 20.02
N ILE A 404 21.69 4.29 19.63
CA ILE A 404 23.17 4.42 19.58
C ILE A 404 23.54 5.28 18.36
N PRO A 405 24.17 6.46 18.54
CA PRO A 405 24.37 7.46 17.46
C PRO A 405 25.15 6.95 16.25
N GLU A 406 26.03 5.97 16.45
CA GLU A 406 26.89 5.39 15.42
C GLU A 406 26.18 4.37 14.52
N ILE A 407 24.93 4.02 14.83
CA ILE A 407 24.16 3.04 14.06
C ILE A 407 23.31 3.76 13.00
N GLU A 408 23.40 3.26 11.77
CA GLU A 408 22.57 3.70 10.65
C GLU A 408 21.28 2.89 10.57
N ASP A 409 21.38 1.56 10.66
CA ASP A 409 20.22 0.67 10.65
C ASP A 409 20.52 -0.64 11.39
N VAL A 410 19.45 -1.29 11.86
CA VAL A 410 19.53 -2.56 12.60
C VAL A 410 18.31 -3.43 12.31
N VAL A 411 18.51 -4.74 12.32
CA VAL A 411 17.46 -5.74 12.27
C VAL A 411 17.74 -6.85 13.28
N ALA A 412 16.75 -7.16 14.11
CA ALA A 412 16.76 -8.28 15.04
C ALA A 412 15.92 -9.44 14.50
N PHE A 413 16.39 -10.66 14.72
CA PHE A 413 15.68 -11.88 14.32
C PHE A 413 16.13 -13.09 15.14
N GLY A 414 15.25 -14.09 15.19
CA GLY A 414 15.53 -15.35 15.89
C GLY A 414 16.39 -16.28 15.07
N ILE A 415 17.40 -16.86 15.72
CA ILE A 415 18.20 -17.99 15.20
C ILE A 415 18.00 -19.20 16.10
N ASN A 416 18.20 -20.41 15.57
CA ASN A 416 18.06 -21.64 16.35
C ASN A 416 19.11 -21.73 17.45
N ASN A 417 18.69 -22.22 18.61
CA ASN A 417 19.53 -22.49 19.78
C ASN A 417 19.08 -23.79 20.43
N GLU A 418 20.03 -24.67 20.75
CA GLU A 418 19.76 -26.04 21.26
C GLU A 418 19.09 -26.01 22.65
N ILE A 419 19.38 -25.01 23.48
CA ILE A 419 18.91 -24.95 24.88
C ILE A 419 17.56 -24.23 24.97
N PHE A 420 17.43 -23.08 24.31
CA PHE A 420 16.27 -22.18 24.44
C PHE A 420 15.31 -22.25 23.23
N GLY A 421 15.54 -23.17 22.29
CA GLY A 421 14.83 -23.27 21.02
C GLY A 421 15.22 -22.15 20.04
N LYS A 422 15.19 -20.89 20.48
CA LYS A 422 15.69 -19.74 19.72
C LYS A 422 16.48 -18.78 20.59
N THR A 423 17.32 -17.98 19.94
CA THR A 423 18.02 -16.85 20.53
C THR A 423 18.04 -15.67 19.55
N ILE A 424 18.48 -14.50 20.00
CA ILE A 424 18.42 -13.27 19.21
C ILE A 424 19.75 -13.04 18.51
N LYS A 425 19.69 -12.84 17.20
CA LYS A 425 20.77 -12.26 16.39
C LYS A 425 20.35 -10.86 15.93
N VAL A 426 21.31 -9.93 15.93
CA VAL A 426 21.15 -8.60 15.32
C VAL A 426 22.16 -8.38 14.23
N ASN A 427 21.71 -7.90 13.08
CA ASN A 427 22.54 -7.39 11.99
C ASN A 427 22.48 -5.86 12.00
N ILE A 428 23.62 -5.20 11.97
CA ILE A 428 23.77 -3.77 12.18
C ILE A 428 24.54 -3.14 11.02
N ILE A 429 24.01 -2.06 10.46
CA ILE A 429 24.72 -1.15 9.56
C ILE A 429 25.24 0.01 10.39
N LYS A 430 26.56 0.24 10.34
CA LYS A 430 27.20 1.38 10.97
C LYS A 430 27.18 2.61 10.07
N LYS A 431 27.08 3.80 10.63
CA LYS A 431 27.34 5.04 9.90
C LYS A 431 28.78 5.04 9.36
N LYS A 432 29.01 5.78 8.28
CA LYS A 432 30.34 5.89 7.69
C LYS A 432 31.32 6.56 8.66
N ASN A 433 32.57 6.11 8.65
CA ASN A 433 33.68 6.68 9.41
C ASN A 433 33.51 6.69 10.93
N VAL A 434 32.70 5.76 11.51
CA VAL A 434 32.57 5.63 12.96
C VAL A 434 33.20 4.34 13.49
N LYS A 435 33.82 4.43 14.66
CA LYS A 435 34.30 3.26 15.41
C LYS A 435 33.16 2.82 16.34
N LEU A 436 32.64 1.63 16.12
CA LEU A 436 31.63 0.98 16.95
C LEU A 436 32.02 -0.49 17.13
N ASP A 437 32.12 -0.94 18.35
CA ASP A 437 32.36 -2.32 18.68
C ASP A 437 31.11 -3.01 19.26
N LYS A 438 31.15 -4.33 19.31
CA LYS A 438 30.05 -5.16 19.80
C LYS A 438 29.86 -5.01 21.32
N ILE A 439 30.92 -4.68 22.07
CA ILE A 439 30.91 -4.54 23.53
C ILE A 439 30.07 -3.32 23.90
N LYS A 440 30.24 -2.19 23.21
CA LYS A 440 29.44 -0.98 23.41
C LYS A 440 27.93 -1.25 23.19
N ILE A 441 27.60 -1.98 22.12
CA ILE A 441 26.20 -2.33 21.84
C ILE A 441 25.64 -3.26 22.90
N LEU A 442 26.39 -4.29 23.29
CA LEU A 442 25.97 -5.23 24.30
C LEU A 442 25.79 -4.55 25.66
N SER A 443 26.71 -3.67 26.06
CA SER A 443 26.61 -2.88 27.28
C SER A 443 25.38 -1.96 27.27
N TYR A 444 25.05 -1.39 26.12
CA TYR A 444 23.84 -0.57 25.97
C TYR A 444 22.57 -1.42 26.09
N CYS A 445 22.51 -2.59 25.47
CA CYS A 445 21.42 -3.54 25.59
C CYS A 445 21.22 -4.00 27.05
N LEU A 446 22.30 -4.33 27.77
CA LEU A 446 22.28 -4.75 29.18
C LEU A 446 21.67 -3.70 30.12
N LYS A 447 21.80 -2.43 29.80
CA LYS A 447 21.24 -1.31 30.59
C LYS A 447 19.76 -1.06 30.30
N ASN A 448 19.27 -1.40 29.11
CA ASN A 448 17.98 -0.94 28.60
C ASN A 448 17.01 -2.08 28.25
N LEU A 449 17.44 -3.33 28.31
CA LEU A 449 16.62 -4.51 27.97
C LEU A 449 16.69 -5.56 29.09
N GLU A 450 15.62 -6.33 29.21
CA GLU A 450 15.59 -7.51 30.08
C GLU A 450 16.54 -8.59 29.56
N LYS A 451 17.08 -9.41 30.47
CA LYS A 451 18.10 -10.42 30.17
C LYS A 451 17.80 -11.31 28.95
N PHE A 452 16.56 -11.75 28.82
CA PHE A 452 16.15 -12.65 27.74
C PHE A 452 16.01 -11.94 26.38
N LYS A 453 15.95 -10.58 26.36
CA LYS A 453 15.94 -9.74 25.13
C LYS A 453 17.33 -9.35 24.63
N ILE A 454 18.39 -9.68 25.37
CA ILE A 454 19.76 -9.31 24.98
C ILE A 454 20.22 -10.16 23.79
N PRO A 455 20.72 -9.55 22.71
CA PRO A 455 21.22 -10.29 21.56
C PRO A 455 22.39 -11.20 21.93
N SER A 456 22.31 -12.47 21.59
CA SER A 456 23.41 -13.43 21.76
C SER A 456 24.45 -13.34 20.64
N LYS A 457 24.06 -12.80 19.47
CA LYS A 457 24.94 -12.62 18.32
C LYS A 457 24.75 -11.26 17.70
N ILE A 458 25.84 -10.51 17.54
CA ILE A 458 25.88 -9.21 16.87
C ILE A 458 26.77 -9.32 15.65
N GLU A 459 26.27 -8.89 14.49
CA GLU A 459 27.00 -8.91 13.23
C GLU A 459 26.89 -7.54 12.52
N PHE A 460 28.02 -7.02 12.08
CA PHE A 460 28.04 -5.82 11.24
C PHE A 460 27.91 -6.24 9.79
N VAL A 461 26.99 -5.61 9.08
CA VAL A 461 26.67 -5.92 7.68
C VAL A 461 26.66 -4.64 6.85
N GLU A 462 26.92 -4.77 5.55
CA GLU A 462 26.85 -3.63 4.62
C GLU A 462 25.42 -3.33 4.19
N LYS A 463 24.53 -4.34 4.21
CA LYS A 463 23.15 -4.21 3.72
C LYS A 463 22.18 -5.09 4.51
N ILE A 464 21.02 -4.52 4.84
CA ILE A 464 19.86 -5.25 5.34
C ILE A 464 18.87 -5.46 4.18
N PRO A 465 18.42 -6.70 3.87
CA PRO A 465 17.50 -6.96 2.77
C PRO A 465 16.14 -6.30 3.03
N LYS A 466 15.72 -5.42 2.12
CA LYS A 466 14.43 -4.72 2.13
C LYS A 466 13.70 -4.94 0.82
N ASN A 467 12.37 -4.83 0.85
CA ASN A 467 11.57 -4.77 -0.38
C ASN A 467 11.62 -3.37 -1.00
N GLU A 468 10.97 -3.19 -2.14
CA GLU A 468 10.89 -1.91 -2.87
C GLU A 468 10.24 -0.77 -2.05
N TYR A 469 9.51 -1.09 -0.97
CA TYR A 469 8.88 -0.13 -0.05
C TYR A 469 9.71 0.14 1.21
N GLY A 470 10.94 -0.39 1.30
CA GLY A 470 11.81 -0.23 2.46
C GLY A 470 11.52 -1.18 3.63
N LYS A 471 10.56 -2.12 3.50
CA LYS A 471 10.25 -3.11 4.54
C LYS A 471 11.28 -4.24 4.55
N VAL A 472 11.80 -4.55 5.74
CA VAL A 472 12.79 -5.62 5.96
C VAL A 472 12.20 -6.98 5.58
N LYS A 473 12.96 -7.76 4.79
CA LYS A 473 12.66 -9.14 4.42
C LYS A 473 13.31 -10.11 5.41
N ARG A 474 12.72 -10.25 6.61
CA ARG A 474 13.29 -11.14 7.66
C ARG A 474 13.42 -12.60 7.24
N SER A 475 12.60 -13.08 6.31
CA SER A 475 12.71 -14.44 5.75
C SER A 475 14.03 -14.70 5.01
N MET A 476 14.73 -13.65 4.57
CA MET A 476 16.05 -13.75 3.92
C MET A 476 17.22 -13.68 4.92
N LEU A 477 16.95 -13.53 6.23
CA LEU A 477 17.95 -13.38 7.28
C LEU A 477 18.11 -14.66 8.12
N LYS A 478 17.23 -15.63 7.91
CA LYS A 478 17.20 -16.92 8.64
C LYS A 478 18.15 -17.92 8.01
#